data_9c45c2e1127c1ec56330893deeacab3e
#
_entry.id   9c45c2e1127c1ec56330893deeacab3e
#
_cell.length_a   1.000
_cell.length_b   1.000
_cell.length_c   1.000
_cell.angle_alpha   90.00
_cell.angle_beta   90.00
_cell.angle_gamma   90.00
#
_symmetry.space_group_name_H-M   'P 1'
#
loop_
_entity.id
_entity.type
_entity.pdbx_description
1 polymer ?
#
loop_
_entity_poly.entity_id
_entity_poly.type
_entity_poly.pdbx_seq_one_letter_code
_entity_poly.pdbx_strand_id
1 'polypeptide(L)'
;MIVFPHCKINLGLHVTRKRDDGFHDIETIFYPVGWKDILEVAPGINEEFTLEISGLSVHGKLESNLIYKAWQLLKEDFSIPPLQVYLHKIL
;
A
#
# COMPACT_ATOMS: atom_id res chain seq x y z
N MET A 1 -0.39 -16.00 0.01
CA MET A 1 0.34 -15.32 1.09
C MET A 1 -0.60 -14.36 1.78
N ILE A 2 -0.64 -14.44 3.08
CA ILE A 2 -1.46 -13.54 3.90
C ILE A 2 -0.54 -12.77 4.82
N VAL A 3 -0.69 -11.45 4.86
CA VAL A 3 0.05 -10.57 5.75
C VAL A 3 -0.91 -9.64 6.48
N PHE A 4 -0.47 -9.14 7.62
CA PHE A 4 -1.26 -8.25 8.47
C PHE A 4 -0.53 -6.93 8.63
N PRO A 5 -0.61 -6.03 7.64
CA PRO A 5 0.07 -4.75 7.73
C PRO A 5 -0.54 -3.90 8.84
N HIS A 6 0.32 -3.40 9.70
CA HIS A 6 -0.09 -2.53 10.79
C HIS A 6 0.02 -1.06 10.39
N CYS A 7 -0.68 -0.20 11.10
CA CYS A 7 -0.52 1.23 10.93
C CYS A 7 0.58 1.78 11.83
N LYS A 8 0.95 3.00 11.57
CA LYS A 8 1.87 3.76 12.41
C LYS A 8 1.34 5.16 12.62
N ILE A 9 1.76 5.79 13.70
CA ILE A 9 1.54 7.22 13.93
C ILE A 9 2.89 7.92 14.01
N ASN A 10 2.87 9.20 13.69
CA ASN A 10 4.04 10.06 13.83
C ASN A 10 3.95 10.76 15.18
N LEU A 11 4.96 10.56 16.02
CA LEU A 11 5.10 11.29 17.28
C LEU A 11 5.85 12.59 16.99
N GLY A 12 5.10 13.62 16.62
CA GLY A 12 5.66 14.85 16.10
C GLY A 12 6.13 14.70 14.65
N LEU A 13 6.00 15.74 13.89
CA LEU A 13 6.46 15.81 12.51
C LEU A 13 7.05 17.19 12.27
N HIS A 14 8.30 17.24 11.84
CA HIS A 14 8.98 18.46 11.52
C HIS A 14 9.43 18.44 10.07
N VAL A 15 8.92 19.34 9.25
CA VAL A 15 9.35 19.48 7.85
C VAL A 15 10.59 20.37 7.84
N THR A 16 11.72 19.81 7.45
CA THR A 16 13.01 20.52 7.49
C THR A 16 13.34 21.18 6.17
N ARG A 17 12.91 20.60 5.04
CA ARG A 17 13.21 21.12 3.72
C ARG A 17 12.21 20.63 2.69
N LYS A 18 11.81 21.50 1.76
CA LYS A 18 11.11 21.10 0.55
C LYS A 18 12.13 20.68 -0.51
N ARG A 19 11.95 19.50 -1.08
CA ARG A 19 12.84 18.96 -2.10
C ARG A 19 12.38 19.31 -3.50
N ASP A 20 13.31 19.30 -4.47
CA ASP A 20 13.01 19.59 -5.87
C ASP A 20 12.14 18.51 -6.54
N ASP A 21 12.13 17.29 -6.01
CA ASP A 21 11.31 16.18 -6.52
C ASP A 21 9.84 16.25 -6.06
N GLY A 22 9.45 17.30 -5.33
CA GLY A 22 8.09 17.47 -4.80
C GLY A 22 7.88 16.88 -3.41
N PHE A 23 8.84 16.14 -2.88
CA PHE A 23 8.80 15.63 -1.52
C PHE A 23 9.44 16.60 -0.54
N HIS A 24 9.29 16.32 0.75
CA HIS A 24 9.85 17.12 1.83
C HIS A 24 10.74 16.25 2.70
N ASP A 25 11.85 16.81 3.15
CA ASP A 25 12.64 16.19 4.21
C ASP A 25 11.92 16.40 5.54
N ILE A 26 11.78 15.33 6.31
CA ILE A 26 11.07 15.37 7.59
C ILE A 26 11.91 14.76 8.70
N GLU A 27 11.67 15.24 9.90
CA GLU A 27 12.12 14.62 11.14
C GLU A 27 10.91 14.15 11.92
N THR A 28 10.88 12.86 12.27
CA THR A 28 9.75 12.30 12.99
C THR A 28 10.14 11.01 13.68
N ILE A 29 9.34 10.62 14.66
CA ILE A 29 9.42 9.31 15.29
C ILE A 29 8.18 8.55 14.91
N PHE A 30 8.34 7.39 14.29
CA PHE A 30 7.25 6.49 13.98
C PHE A 30 6.96 5.58 15.18
N TYR A 31 5.67 5.44 15.48
CA TYR A 31 5.21 4.50 16.49
C TYR A 31 4.24 3.51 15.83
N PRO A 32 4.59 2.21 15.75
CA PRO A 32 3.68 1.22 15.20
C PRO A 32 2.50 1.00 16.15
N VAL A 33 1.31 0.90 15.56
CA VAL A 33 0.07 0.65 16.29
C VAL A 33 -0.42 -0.74 15.95
N GLY A 34 -0.95 -1.46 16.96
CA GLY A 34 -1.37 -2.84 16.80
C GLY A 34 -2.63 -3.06 15.95
N TRP A 35 -3.19 -2.02 15.35
CA TRP A 35 -4.28 -2.16 14.39
C TRP A 35 -3.72 -2.58 13.03
N LYS A 36 -4.32 -3.62 12.48
CA LYS A 36 -3.82 -4.26 11.27
C LYS A 36 -4.95 -4.45 10.27
N ASP A 37 -4.62 -4.21 9.01
CA ASP A 37 -5.44 -4.69 7.91
C ASP A 37 -5.11 -6.15 7.62
N ILE A 38 -5.86 -6.78 6.76
CA ILE A 38 -5.58 -8.13 6.28
C ILE A 38 -5.36 -8.04 4.78
N LEU A 39 -4.21 -8.49 4.33
CA LEU A 39 -3.86 -8.50 2.91
C LEU A 39 -3.54 -9.91 2.47
N GLU A 40 -4.29 -10.40 1.48
CA GLU A 40 -4.02 -11.67 0.84
C GLU A 40 -3.55 -11.44 -0.60
N VAL A 41 -2.46 -12.07 -0.96
CA VAL A 41 -1.89 -11.99 -2.31
C VAL A 41 -1.76 -13.41 -2.87
N ALA A 42 -2.34 -13.64 -4.03
CA ALA A 42 -2.30 -14.91 -4.72
C ALA A 42 -1.99 -14.70 -6.21
N PRO A 43 -1.46 -15.72 -6.91
CA PRO A 43 -1.34 -15.66 -8.36
C PRO A 43 -2.70 -15.45 -9.01
N GLY A 44 -2.74 -14.62 -10.05
CA GLY A 44 -3.97 -14.36 -10.78
C GLY A 44 -4.47 -15.60 -11.55
N ILE A 45 -5.77 -15.80 -11.56
CA ILE A 45 -6.41 -16.84 -12.36
C ILE A 45 -6.46 -16.43 -13.82
N ASN A 46 -6.68 -15.14 -14.05
CA ASN A 46 -6.70 -14.52 -15.37
C ASN A 46 -5.41 -13.72 -15.59
N GLU A 47 -5.18 -13.27 -16.81
CA GLU A 47 -4.00 -12.45 -17.13
C GLU A 47 -4.12 -11.00 -16.67
N GLU A 48 -5.00 -10.72 -15.72
CA GLU A 48 -5.24 -9.38 -15.20
C GLU A 48 -5.01 -9.31 -13.70
N PHE A 49 -4.48 -8.16 -13.27
CA PHE A 49 -4.41 -7.81 -11.85
C PHE A 49 -5.82 -7.51 -11.33
N THR A 50 -6.19 -8.13 -10.22
CA THR A 50 -7.46 -7.87 -9.55
C THR A 50 -7.23 -7.45 -8.10
N LEU A 51 -8.03 -6.50 -7.65
CA LEU A 51 -8.01 -6.01 -6.28
C LEU A 51 -9.45 -5.95 -5.77
N GLU A 52 -9.73 -6.73 -4.73
CA GLU A 52 -10.99 -6.66 -4.01
C GLU A 52 -10.76 -6.08 -2.63
N ILE A 53 -11.58 -5.12 -2.25
CA ILE A 53 -11.48 -4.44 -0.96
C ILE A 53 -12.79 -4.66 -0.20
N SER A 54 -12.67 -5.12 1.04
CA SER A 54 -13.78 -5.23 1.97
C SER A 54 -13.47 -4.43 3.25
N GLY A 55 -14.46 -4.27 4.10
CA GLY A 55 -14.33 -3.45 5.30
C GLY A 55 -14.56 -1.98 4.99
N LEU A 56 -13.69 -1.11 5.44
CA LEU A 56 -13.80 0.32 5.19
C LEU A 56 -13.63 0.65 3.71
N SER A 57 -14.45 1.57 3.22
CA SER A 57 -14.38 1.97 1.81
C SER A 57 -13.08 2.69 1.49
N VAL A 58 -12.52 2.33 0.34
CA VAL A 58 -11.37 3.03 -0.25
C VAL A 58 -11.83 3.69 -1.52
N HIS A 59 -11.73 5.00 -1.58
CA HIS A 59 -12.15 5.77 -2.75
C HIS A 59 -11.04 5.83 -3.80
N GLY A 60 -11.44 6.00 -5.05
CA GLY A 60 -10.53 6.17 -6.17
C GLY A 60 -10.56 5.01 -7.15
N LYS A 61 -9.84 5.19 -8.24
CA LYS A 61 -9.73 4.18 -9.30
C LYS A 61 -8.64 3.17 -8.94
N LEU A 62 -8.70 1.99 -9.57
CA LEU A 62 -7.66 0.96 -9.42
C LEU A 62 -6.26 1.54 -9.71
N GLU A 63 -6.12 2.32 -10.78
CA GLU A 63 -4.84 2.87 -11.22
C GLU A 63 -4.21 3.84 -10.21
N SER A 64 -5.00 4.43 -9.34
CA SER A 64 -4.52 5.31 -8.28
C SER A 64 -4.29 4.60 -6.95
N ASN A 65 -4.67 3.33 -6.83
CA ASN A 65 -4.49 2.57 -5.60
C ASN A 65 -3.02 2.24 -5.37
N LEU A 66 -2.55 2.39 -4.15
CA LEU A 66 -1.15 2.17 -3.80
C LEU A 66 -0.70 0.72 -3.99
N ILE A 67 -1.59 -0.25 -3.77
CA ILE A 67 -1.29 -1.67 -3.98
C ILE A 67 -1.04 -1.93 -5.46
N TYR A 68 -1.89 -1.40 -6.32
CA TYR A 68 -1.73 -1.51 -7.76
C TYR A 68 -0.44 -0.85 -8.24
N LYS A 69 -0.15 0.34 -7.75
CA LYS A 69 1.09 1.05 -8.08
C LYS A 69 2.34 0.29 -7.63
N ALA A 70 2.29 -0.32 -6.46
CA ALA A 70 3.40 -1.14 -5.96
C ALA A 70 3.65 -2.34 -6.88
N TRP A 71 2.59 -3.03 -7.31
CA TRP A 71 2.71 -4.13 -8.26
C TRP A 71 3.31 -3.67 -9.58
N GLN A 72 2.87 -2.54 -10.13
CA GLN A 72 3.41 -1.99 -11.37
C GLN A 72 4.90 -1.67 -11.26
N LEU A 73 5.33 -1.07 -10.15
CA LEU A 73 6.74 -0.77 -9.93
C LEU A 73 7.60 -2.03 -9.87
N LEU A 74 7.14 -3.05 -9.18
CA LEU A 74 7.83 -4.33 -9.10
C LEU A 74 7.87 -5.06 -10.44
N LYS A 75 6.81 -4.94 -11.22
CA LYS A 75 6.72 -5.56 -12.55
C LYS A 75 7.74 -4.99 -13.52
N GLU A 76 8.13 -3.71 -13.38
CA GLU A 76 9.14 -3.10 -14.24
C GLU A 76 10.53 -3.72 -14.04
N ASP A 77 10.86 -4.06 -12.79
CA ASP A 77 12.17 -4.59 -12.43
C ASP A 77 12.23 -6.12 -12.39
N PHE A 78 11.08 -6.76 -12.17
CA PHE A 78 10.97 -8.21 -12.01
C PHE A 78 9.81 -8.74 -12.85
N SER A 79 9.96 -9.96 -13.37
CA SER A 79 8.90 -10.62 -14.13
C SER A 79 7.82 -11.17 -13.17
N ILE A 80 7.04 -10.27 -12.59
CA ILE A 80 5.95 -10.65 -11.68
C ILE A 80 4.68 -10.87 -12.48
N PRO A 81 3.99 -12.03 -12.31
CA PRO A 81 2.71 -12.26 -12.98
C PRO A 81 1.61 -11.37 -12.43
N PRO A 82 0.49 -11.23 -13.13
CA PRO A 82 -0.69 -10.63 -12.56
C PRO A 82 -1.12 -11.32 -11.27
N LEU A 83 -1.60 -10.55 -10.30
CA LEU A 83 -1.95 -11.02 -8.97
C LEU A 83 -3.43 -10.84 -8.69
N GLN A 84 -3.98 -11.72 -7.85
CA GLN A 84 -5.22 -11.49 -7.14
C GLN A 84 -4.91 -10.99 -5.76
N VAL A 85 -5.44 -9.83 -5.42
CA VAL A 85 -5.22 -9.20 -4.12
C VAL A 85 -6.56 -8.96 -3.43
N TYR A 86 -6.65 -9.38 -2.19
CA TYR A 86 -7.79 -9.14 -1.32
C TYR A 86 -7.33 -8.33 -0.13
N LEU A 87 -7.91 -7.16 0.05
CA LEU A 87 -7.63 -6.29 1.18
C LEU A 87 -8.88 -6.18 2.06
N HIS A 88 -8.75 -6.58 3.32
CA HIS A 88 -9.77 -6.27 4.31
C HIS A 88 -9.30 -5.07 5.13
N LYS A 89 -9.98 -3.95 4.93
CA LYS A 89 -9.59 -2.66 5.48
C LYS A 89 -10.26 -2.45 6.83
N ILE A 90 -9.45 -2.40 7.90
CA ILE A 90 -9.91 -2.13 9.25
C ILE A 90 -9.66 -0.67 9.64
N LEU A 91 -8.68 -0.06 8.99
CA LEU A 91 -8.22 1.31 9.28
C LEU A 91 -8.60 2.28 8.17
#